data_d9cc61536df554740a0d6ed74cdcd795
#
_entry.id   d9cc61536df554740a0d6ed74cdcd795
#
_cell.length_a   1.000
_cell.length_b   1.000
_cell.length_c   1.000
_cell.angle_alpha   90.00
_cell.angle_beta   90.00
_cell.angle_gamma   90.00
#
_symmetry.space_group_name_H-M   'P 1'
#
loop_
_entity.id
_entity.type
_entity.pdbx_description
1 polymer ?
#
loop_
_entity_poly.entity_id
_entity_poly.type
_entity_poly.pdbx_seq_one_letter_code
_entity_poly.pdbx_strand_id
1 'polypeptide(L)'
;SSIQGYLETILNNPNISPATMHTFLERSYAQSNRLTILLRDISVLTRMDEAPHLVEIETVNLSKMIENMLNEVALNLEEKQIKVVNKLPFDLKLEGNSSLIYSIFRNLMDNAIAYAGTGVTVTINCFREDEKFYYFSFSDTGVGVPEEHLNRLFERFYRVDKGRSRKLGGTGLGLAIVKNAVLFHGGTIFAKNNPHGGLEFVFTLQKNKEN
;
A
#
# COMPACT_ATOMS: atom_id res chain seq x y z
N SER A 1 5.84 17.13 18.95
CA SER A 1 4.55 17.39 19.56
C SER A 1 3.61 16.23 19.27
N SER A 2 2.99 15.71 20.32
CA SER A 2 2.03 14.61 20.29
C SER A 2 0.60 15.17 20.23
N ILE A 3 -0.40 14.31 19.93
CA ILE A 3 -1.82 14.66 20.02
C ILE A 3 -2.12 15.31 21.37
N GLN A 4 -1.62 14.71 22.45
CA GLN A 4 -1.76 15.26 23.80
C GLN A 4 -1.24 16.68 23.92
N GLY A 5 -0.04 16.99 23.41
CA GLY A 5 0.52 18.35 23.48
C GLY A 5 -0.31 19.40 22.76
N TYR A 6 -0.91 19.08 21.61
CA TYR A 6 -1.83 20.02 20.94
C TYR A 6 -3.11 20.22 21.75
N LEU A 7 -3.69 19.14 22.28
CA LEU A 7 -4.91 19.21 23.08
C LEU A 7 -4.67 19.94 24.44
N GLU A 8 -3.56 19.64 25.12
CA GLU A 8 -3.16 20.34 26.35
C GLU A 8 -2.97 21.84 26.10
N THR A 9 -2.36 22.23 24.98
CA THR A 9 -2.19 23.64 24.65
C THR A 9 -3.54 24.35 24.43
N ILE A 10 -4.50 23.66 23.79
CA ILE A 10 -5.85 24.18 23.62
C ILE A 10 -6.56 24.34 24.98
N LEU A 11 -6.51 23.30 25.79
CA LEU A 11 -7.22 23.25 27.10
C LEU A 11 -6.67 24.27 28.11
N ASN A 12 -5.35 24.48 28.10
CA ASN A 12 -4.68 25.35 29.08
C ASN A 12 -4.54 26.82 28.61
N ASN A 13 -5.01 27.15 27.40
CA ASN A 13 -4.93 28.51 26.89
C ASN A 13 -6.32 29.05 26.49
N PRO A 14 -7.07 29.65 27.47
CA PRO A 14 -8.41 30.18 27.18
C PRO A 14 -8.46 31.28 26.11
N ASN A 15 -7.33 31.92 25.85
CA ASN A 15 -7.19 33.02 24.88
C ASN A 15 -6.60 32.58 23.52
N ILE A 16 -6.54 31.24 23.26
CA ILE A 16 -6.05 30.76 21.98
C ILE A 16 -6.91 31.30 20.82
N SER A 17 -6.27 31.74 19.75
CA SER A 17 -7.03 32.24 18.59
C SER A 17 -7.79 31.06 17.91
N PRO A 18 -9.00 31.31 17.37
CA PRO A 18 -9.75 30.30 16.64
C PRO A 18 -8.93 29.61 15.51
N ALA A 19 -8.11 30.38 14.80
CA ALA A 19 -7.26 29.87 13.73
C ALA A 19 -6.17 28.91 14.27
N THR A 20 -5.53 29.24 15.38
CA THR A 20 -4.52 28.39 16.03
C THR A 20 -5.15 27.12 16.59
N MET A 21 -6.32 27.26 17.23
CA MET A 21 -7.10 26.12 17.74
C MET A 21 -7.46 25.16 16.60
N HIS A 22 -7.98 25.68 15.50
CA HIS A 22 -8.32 24.87 14.32
C HIS A 22 -7.10 24.12 13.79
N THR A 23 -5.97 24.79 13.64
CA THR A 23 -4.71 24.15 13.20
C THR A 23 -4.27 23.03 14.14
N PHE A 24 -4.41 23.20 15.45
CA PHE A 24 -4.03 22.16 16.42
C PHE A 24 -4.99 20.98 16.40
N LEU A 25 -6.29 21.22 16.21
CA LEU A 25 -7.28 20.17 16.02
C LEU A 25 -7.02 19.37 14.74
N GLU A 26 -6.75 20.04 13.60
CA GLU A 26 -6.38 19.37 12.36
C GLU A 26 -5.13 18.48 12.51
N ARG A 27 -4.10 19.00 13.18
CA ARG A 27 -2.87 18.23 13.44
C ARG A 27 -3.13 17.01 14.35
N SER A 28 -3.96 17.19 15.38
CA SER A 28 -4.36 16.12 16.29
C SER A 28 -5.14 15.05 15.54
N TYR A 29 -6.07 15.44 14.69
CA TYR A 29 -6.86 14.54 13.84
C TYR A 29 -5.98 13.75 12.87
N ALA A 30 -5.06 14.43 12.17
CA ALA A 30 -4.12 13.78 11.27
C ALA A 30 -3.24 12.73 11.97
N GLN A 31 -2.75 13.04 13.18
CA GLN A 31 -1.97 12.10 13.98
C GLN A 31 -2.81 10.91 14.49
N SER A 32 -4.07 11.16 14.89
CA SER A 32 -5.00 10.09 15.30
C SER A 32 -5.28 9.13 14.15
N ASN A 33 -5.56 9.64 12.96
CA ASN A 33 -5.75 8.83 11.77
C ASN A 33 -4.52 7.98 11.45
N ARG A 34 -3.33 8.56 11.57
CA ARG A 34 -2.08 7.84 11.36
C ARG A 34 -1.90 6.69 12.35
N LEU A 35 -2.25 6.89 13.63
CA LEU A 35 -2.21 5.83 14.65
C LEU A 35 -3.21 4.72 14.33
N THR A 36 -4.40 5.05 13.88
CA THR A 36 -5.43 4.09 13.47
C THR A 36 -4.92 3.20 12.32
N ILE A 37 -4.30 3.80 11.30
CA ILE A 37 -3.70 3.06 10.18
C ILE A 37 -2.57 2.14 10.69
N LEU A 38 -1.68 2.65 11.54
CA LEU A 38 -0.59 1.86 12.14
C LEU A 38 -1.10 0.64 12.92
N LEU A 39 -2.12 0.83 13.76
CA LEU A 39 -2.74 -0.27 14.53
C LEU A 39 -3.36 -1.32 13.62
N ARG A 40 -4.05 -0.89 12.56
CA ARG A 40 -4.61 -1.78 11.54
C ARG A 40 -3.50 -2.58 10.84
N ASP A 41 -2.45 -1.90 10.39
CA ASP A 41 -1.31 -2.51 9.70
C ASP A 41 -0.62 -3.55 10.57
N ILE A 42 -0.37 -3.22 11.84
CA ILE A 42 0.21 -4.15 12.82
C ILE A 42 -0.71 -5.34 13.03
N SER A 43 -2.02 -5.12 13.21
CA SER A 43 -2.99 -6.21 13.40
C SER A 43 -3.03 -7.17 12.23
N VAL A 44 -2.93 -6.67 10.99
CA VAL A 44 -2.85 -7.49 9.78
C VAL A 44 -1.58 -8.35 9.79
N LEU A 45 -0.42 -7.74 10.07
CA LEU A 45 0.87 -8.46 10.14
C LEU A 45 0.86 -9.52 11.25
N THR A 46 0.41 -9.18 12.46
CA THR A 46 0.34 -10.11 13.59
C THR A 46 -0.56 -11.30 13.28
N ARG A 47 -1.73 -11.07 12.66
CA ARG A 47 -2.65 -12.16 12.30
C ARG A 47 -2.03 -13.12 11.29
N MET A 48 -1.28 -12.62 10.30
CA MET A 48 -0.57 -13.46 9.34
C MET A 48 0.57 -14.27 9.99
N ASP A 49 1.27 -13.67 10.97
CA ASP A 49 2.41 -14.30 11.65
C ASP A 49 1.96 -15.36 12.66
N GLU A 50 0.92 -15.07 13.47
CA GLU A 50 0.54 -15.88 14.65
C GLU A 50 -0.60 -16.87 14.38
N ALA A 51 -1.53 -16.56 13.47
CA ALA A 51 -2.72 -17.36 13.27
C ALA A 51 -3.12 -17.49 11.78
N PRO A 52 -2.20 -17.96 10.91
CA PRO A 52 -2.49 -18.09 9.47
C PRO A 52 -3.65 -19.05 9.17
N HIS A 53 -3.89 -20.03 10.05
CA HIS A 53 -4.98 -21.01 9.93
C HIS A 53 -6.38 -20.43 10.20
N LEU A 54 -6.48 -19.22 10.81
CA LEU A 54 -7.74 -18.53 11.04
C LEU A 54 -8.12 -17.58 9.87
N VAL A 55 -7.26 -17.49 8.86
CA VAL A 55 -7.49 -16.63 7.71
C VAL A 55 -8.35 -17.38 6.69
N GLU A 56 -9.54 -16.86 6.45
CA GLU A 56 -10.53 -17.42 5.55
C GLU A 56 -10.06 -17.38 4.10
N ILE A 57 -10.20 -18.50 3.37
CA ILE A 57 -9.86 -18.63 1.96
C ILE A 57 -11.15 -18.73 1.16
N GLU A 58 -11.27 -17.94 0.12
CA GLU A 58 -12.42 -17.88 -0.78
C GLU A 58 -11.99 -17.69 -2.23
N THR A 59 -12.90 -17.91 -3.17
CA THR A 59 -12.66 -17.59 -4.58
C THR A 59 -12.76 -16.07 -4.77
N VAL A 60 -11.65 -15.44 -5.11
CA VAL A 60 -11.55 -13.99 -5.31
C VAL A 60 -11.55 -13.67 -6.81
N ASN A 61 -12.50 -12.86 -7.26
CA ASN A 61 -12.45 -12.26 -8.60
C ASN A 61 -11.54 -11.03 -8.56
N LEU A 62 -10.28 -11.24 -8.93
CA LEU A 62 -9.25 -10.21 -8.87
C LEU A 62 -9.53 -9.04 -9.81
N SER A 63 -10.05 -9.30 -11.01
CA SER A 63 -10.34 -8.26 -12.00
C SER A 63 -11.36 -7.26 -11.46
N LYS A 64 -12.45 -7.75 -10.88
CA LYS A 64 -13.48 -6.92 -10.26
C LYS A 64 -12.98 -6.19 -9.01
N MET A 65 -12.15 -6.87 -8.21
CA MET A 65 -11.55 -6.26 -7.01
C MET A 65 -10.65 -5.05 -7.39
N ILE A 66 -9.83 -5.19 -8.42
CA ILE A 66 -8.96 -4.11 -8.90
C ILE A 66 -9.78 -2.96 -9.48
N GLU A 67 -10.84 -3.24 -10.24
CA GLU A 67 -11.75 -2.21 -10.75
C GLU A 67 -12.36 -1.38 -9.60
N ASN A 68 -12.88 -2.05 -8.57
CA ASN A 68 -13.43 -1.38 -7.39
C ASN A 68 -12.36 -0.54 -6.67
N MET A 69 -11.16 -1.08 -6.47
CA MET A 69 -10.05 -0.37 -5.84
C MET A 69 -9.68 0.90 -6.64
N LEU A 70 -9.64 0.82 -7.97
CA LEU A 70 -9.33 1.98 -8.81
C LEU A 70 -10.39 3.08 -8.70
N ASN A 71 -11.66 2.70 -8.59
CA ASN A 71 -12.74 3.66 -8.34
C ASN A 71 -12.60 4.36 -6.98
N GLU A 72 -12.17 3.64 -5.93
CA GLU A 72 -11.94 4.23 -4.61
C GLU A 72 -10.82 5.28 -4.60
N VAL A 73 -9.79 5.10 -5.41
CA VAL A 73 -8.63 6.02 -5.47
C VAL A 73 -8.71 7.04 -6.62
N ALA A 74 -9.81 7.08 -7.37
CA ALA A 74 -9.94 7.87 -8.59
C ALA A 74 -9.58 9.36 -8.40
N LEU A 75 -10.07 9.98 -7.32
CA LEU A 75 -9.76 11.39 -7.01
C LEU A 75 -8.26 11.62 -6.76
N ASN A 76 -7.60 10.71 -6.05
CA ASN A 76 -6.17 10.82 -5.79
C ASN A 76 -5.35 10.65 -7.09
N LEU A 77 -5.79 9.75 -7.98
CA LEU A 77 -5.17 9.55 -9.28
C LEU A 77 -5.33 10.80 -10.16
N GLU A 78 -6.52 11.41 -10.15
CA GLU A 78 -6.79 12.64 -10.90
C GLU A 78 -5.94 13.82 -10.39
N GLU A 79 -5.90 14.06 -9.07
CA GLU A 79 -5.07 15.10 -8.44
C GLU A 79 -3.60 14.97 -8.83
N LYS A 80 -3.09 13.73 -8.92
CA LYS A 80 -1.69 13.44 -9.29
C LYS A 80 -1.50 13.28 -10.80
N GLN A 81 -2.56 13.38 -11.61
CA GLN A 81 -2.53 13.13 -13.05
C GLN A 81 -1.93 11.76 -13.38
N ILE A 82 -2.20 10.74 -12.55
CA ILE A 82 -1.71 9.39 -12.74
C ILE A 82 -2.65 8.64 -13.68
N LYS A 83 -2.09 8.13 -14.78
CA LYS A 83 -2.80 7.22 -15.69
C LYS A 83 -2.62 5.78 -15.25
N VAL A 84 -3.71 5.03 -15.13
CA VAL A 84 -3.64 3.59 -14.84
C VAL A 84 -3.93 2.77 -16.09
N VAL A 85 -3.07 1.79 -16.37
CA VAL A 85 -3.21 0.81 -17.44
C VAL A 85 -3.40 -0.56 -16.79
N ASN A 86 -4.65 -1.01 -16.73
CA ASN A 86 -4.99 -2.34 -16.23
C ASN A 86 -4.96 -3.35 -17.38
N LYS A 87 -4.02 -4.30 -17.33
CA LYS A 87 -3.81 -5.39 -18.32
C LYS A 87 -4.18 -6.76 -17.72
N LEU A 88 -4.96 -6.80 -16.65
CA LEU A 88 -5.44 -8.07 -16.12
C LEU A 88 -6.46 -8.70 -17.07
N PRO A 89 -6.50 -10.05 -17.18
CA PRO A 89 -7.59 -10.75 -17.87
C PRO A 89 -8.95 -10.37 -17.28
N PHE A 90 -10.00 -10.37 -18.07
CA PHE A 90 -11.33 -9.88 -17.70
C PHE A 90 -11.94 -10.60 -16.48
N ASP A 91 -11.74 -11.89 -16.30
CA ASP A 91 -12.34 -12.71 -15.21
C ASP A 91 -11.27 -13.53 -14.49
N LEU A 92 -10.16 -12.90 -14.12
CA LEU A 92 -9.08 -13.56 -13.40
C LEU A 92 -9.52 -13.85 -11.96
N LYS A 93 -9.51 -15.14 -11.60
CA LYS A 93 -9.90 -15.64 -10.28
C LYS A 93 -8.77 -16.45 -9.64
N LEU A 94 -8.68 -16.40 -8.34
CA LEU A 94 -7.76 -17.23 -7.55
C LEU A 94 -8.38 -17.51 -6.17
N GLU A 95 -7.93 -18.61 -5.53
CA GLU A 95 -8.29 -18.95 -4.16
C GLU A 95 -7.36 -18.19 -3.19
N GLY A 96 -7.96 -17.46 -2.24
CA GLY A 96 -7.17 -16.69 -1.29
C GLY A 96 -8.03 -15.90 -0.32
N ASN A 97 -7.38 -15.12 0.53
CA ASN A 97 -8.07 -14.18 1.40
C ASN A 97 -8.26 -12.84 0.69
N SER A 98 -9.51 -12.45 0.47
CA SER A 98 -9.84 -11.23 -0.28
C SER A 98 -9.25 -9.96 0.34
N SER A 99 -9.25 -9.84 1.66
CA SER A 99 -8.68 -8.67 2.35
C SER A 99 -7.16 -8.56 2.19
N LEU A 100 -6.45 -9.69 2.25
CA LEU A 100 -4.99 -9.70 2.07
C LEU A 100 -4.62 -9.44 0.61
N ILE A 101 -5.33 -10.04 -0.35
CA ILE A 101 -5.12 -9.79 -1.78
C ILE A 101 -5.42 -8.31 -2.11
N TYR A 102 -6.51 -7.77 -1.61
CA TYR A 102 -6.82 -6.34 -1.72
C TYR A 102 -5.68 -5.48 -1.16
N SER A 103 -5.15 -5.83 0.02
CA SER A 103 -4.04 -5.10 0.66
C SER A 103 -2.76 -5.09 -0.19
N ILE A 104 -2.47 -6.15 -0.97
CA ILE A 104 -1.33 -6.15 -1.89
C ILE A 104 -1.47 -5.00 -2.88
N PHE A 105 -2.53 -4.98 -3.66
CA PHE A 105 -2.72 -4.00 -4.73
C PHE A 105 -2.95 -2.59 -4.21
N ARG A 106 -3.69 -2.46 -3.10
CA ARG A 106 -3.94 -1.17 -2.47
C ARG A 106 -2.65 -0.52 -1.96
N ASN A 107 -1.80 -1.25 -1.24
CA ASN A 107 -0.54 -0.70 -0.74
C ASN A 107 0.43 -0.36 -1.88
N LEU A 108 0.48 -1.16 -2.95
CA LEU A 108 1.27 -0.83 -4.13
C LEU A 108 0.76 0.44 -4.82
N MET A 109 -0.56 0.61 -4.94
CA MET A 109 -1.18 1.79 -5.52
C MET A 109 -0.96 3.03 -4.65
N ASP A 110 -1.18 2.94 -3.34
CA ASP A 110 -0.93 4.03 -2.40
C ASP A 110 0.55 4.46 -2.42
N ASN A 111 1.47 3.49 -2.58
CA ASN A 111 2.89 3.77 -2.75
C ASN A 111 3.18 4.54 -4.06
N ALA A 112 2.59 4.15 -5.18
CA ALA A 112 2.73 4.86 -6.44
C ALA A 112 2.16 6.29 -6.35
N ILE A 113 0.97 6.48 -5.80
CA ILE A 113 0.34 7.79 -5.60
C ILE A 113 1.23 8.70 -4.72
N ALA A 114 1.85 8.14 -3.68
CA ALA A 114 2.67 8.91 -2.75
C ALA A 114 4.05 9.27 -3.30
N TYR A 115 4.69 8.37 -4.07
CA TYR A 115 6.12 8.47 -4.34
C TYR A 115 6.51 8.50 -5.82
N ALA A 116 5.72 7.99 -6.75
CA ALA A 116 6.11 7.93 -8.15
C ALA A 116 6.22 9.31 -8.82
N GLY A 117 5.44 10.28 -8.34
CA GLY A 117 5.40 11.64 -8.89
C GLY A 117 4.05 11.98 -9.52
N THR A 118 4.03 13.06 -10.27
CA THR A 118 2.82 13.56 -10.97
C THR A 118 2.95 13.27 -12.48
N GLY A 119 1.83 12.95 -13.13
CA GLY A 119 1.80 12.70 -14.59
C GLY A 119 2.40 11.36 -15.00
N VAL A 120 2.56 10.42 -14.07
CA VAL A 120 3.13 9.10 -14.31
C VAL A 120 2.06 8.11 -14.78
N THR A 121 2.51 7.00 -15.37
CA THR A 121 1.65 5.86 -15.72
C THR A 121 1.93 4.71 -14.77
N VAL A 122 0.87 4.15 -14.17
CA VAL A 122 0.91 2.91 -13.39
C VAL A 122 0.34 1.79 -14.24
N THR A 123 1.05 0.67 -14.34
CA THR A 123 0.60 -0.52 -15.07
C THR A 123 0.44 -1.70 -14.13
N ILE A 124 -0.73 -2.34 -14.17
CA ILE A 124 -1.03 -3.59 -13.48
C ILE A 124 -1.14 -4.68 -14.54
N ASN A 125 -0.36 -5.74 -14.45
CA ASN A 125 -0.30 -6.77 -15.46
C ASN A 125 -0.17 -8.17 -14.85
N CYS A 126 -0.92 -9.13 -15.38
CA CYS A 126 -0.68 -10.56 -15.23
C CYS A 126 0.02 -11.04 -16.50
N PHE A 127 1.36 -11.11 -16.49
CA PHE A 127 2.15 -11.30 -17.71
C PHE A 127 2.44 -12.77 -18.02
N ARG A 128 2.17 -13.66 -17.06
CA ARG A 128 2.37 -15.10 -17.21
C ARG A 128 1.49 -15.86 -16.22
N GLU A 129 1.13 -17.06 -16.57
CA GLU A 129 0.56 -18.06 -15.68
C GLU A 129 1.14 -19.45 -15.98
N ASP A 130 1.16 -20.32 -15.00
CA ASP A 130 1.42 -21.74 -15.13
C ASP A 130 0.36 -22.55 -14.36
N GLU A 131 0.59 -23.84 -14.11
CA GLU A 131 -0.38 -24.71 -13.42
C GLU A 131 -0.66 -24.26 -11.98
N LYS A 132 0.33 -23.64 -11.29
CA LYS A 132 0.25 -23.30 -9.87
C LYS A 132 0.12 -21.81 -9.62
N PHE A 133 0.71 -20.95 -10.44
CA PHE A 133 0.88 -19.53 -10.16
C PHE A 133 0.38 -18.61 -11.27
N TYR A 134 -0.13 -17.47 -10.84
CA TYR A 134 -0.17 -16.24 -11.65
C TYR A 134 1.06 -15.38 -11.34
N TYR A 135 1.62 -14.76 -12.39
CA TYR A 135 2.79 -13.89 -12.32
C TYR A 135 2.36 -12.46 -12.63
N PHE A 136 2.54 -11.60 -11.66
CA PHE A 136 2.10 -10.20 -11.74
C PHE A 136 3.28 -9.25 -11.82
N SER A 137 3.07 -8.13 -12.52
CA SER A 137 3.86 -6.93 -12.37
C SER A 137 2.98 -5.74 -12.03
N PHE A 138 3.44 -4.92 -11.12
CA PHE A 138 2.89 -3.63 -10.77
C PHE A 138 4.01 -2.61 -10.94
N SER A 139 3.91 -1.73 -11.94
CA SER A 139 4.99 -0.81 -12.28
C SER A 139 4.50 0.62 -12.45
N ASP A 140 5.35 1.58 -12.16
CA ASP A 140 5.16 2.99 -12.46
C ASP A 140 6.27 3.52 -13.39
N THR A 141 6.04 4.70 -13.98
CA THR A 141 7.03 5.42 -14.80
C THR A 141 7.65 6.61 -14.05
N GLY A 142 7.67 6.54 -12.72
CA GLY A 142 8.14 7.62 -11.87
C GLY A 142 9.66 7.65 -11.70
N VAL A 143 10.09 8.16 -10.55
CA VAL A 143 11.53 8.39 -10.28
C VAL A 143 12.31 7.13 -9.88
N GLY A 144 11.61 6.03 -9.55
CA GLY A 144 12.27 4.83 -9.03
C GLY A 144 12.90 5.02 -7.65
N VAL A 145 13.84 4.13 -7.29
CA VAL A 145 14.57 4.16 -6.00
C VAL A 145 16.05 3.87 -6.25
N PRO A 146 16.98 4.46 -5.48
CA PRO A 146 18.38 4.06 -5.54
C PRO A 146 18.55 2.55 -5.27
N GLU A 147 19.45 1.89 -6.01
CA GLU A 147 19.58 0.42 -6.01
C GLU A 147 19.86 -0.16 -4.62
N GLU A 148 20.61 0.54 -3.78
CA GLU A 148 20.92 0.15 -2.42
C GLU A 148 19.69 0.01 -1.52
N HIS A 149 18.56 0.61 -1.89
CA HIS A 149 17.31 0.55 -1.13
C HIS A 149 16.38 -0.58 -1.59
N LEU A 150 16.52 -1.10 -2.82
CA LEU A 150 15.57 -2.06 -3.42
C LEU A 150 15.30 -3.28 -2.54
N ASN A 151 16.35 -3.90 -2.02
CA ASN A 151 16.25 -5.10 -1.17
C ASN A 151 15.61 -4.81 0.20
N ARG A 152 15.62 -3.55 0.64
CA ARG A 152 15.15 -3.12 1.95
C ARG A 152 13.73 -2.56 1.93
N LEU A 153 13.14 -2.37 0.75
CA LEU A 153 11.80 -1.78 0.62
C LEU A 153 10.72 -2.52 1.40
N PHE A 154 10.89 -3.82 1.61
CA PHE A 154 9.94 -4.69 2.33
C PHE A 154 10.23 -4.84 3.82
N GLU A 155 11.28 -4.19 4.34
CA GLU A 155 11.57 -4.17 5.78
C GLU A 155 10.51 -3.32 6.51
N ARG A 156 10.07 -3.78 7.68
CA ARG A 156 9.12 -3.05 8.54
C ARG A 156 9.72 -1.69 8.95
N PHE A 157 8.95 -0.61 8.81
CA PHE A 157 9.32 0.77 9.13
C PHE A 157 10.45 1.36 8.28
N TYR A 158 10.92 0.64 7.26
CA TYR A 158 11.94 1.14 6.36
C TYR A 158 11.40 2.25 5.44
N ARG A 159 12.24 3.23 5.16
CA ARG A 159 11.90 4.40 4.34
C ARG A 159 13.17 4.93 3.67
N VAL A 160 13.11 5.14 2.36
CA VAL A 160 14.20 5.71 1.58
C VAL A 160 14.50 7.16 2.00
N ASP A 161 13.46 7.96 2.18
CA ASP A 161 13.53 9.35 2.65
C ASP A 161 12.61 9.55 3.87
N LYS A 162 13.23 9.70 5.04
CA LYS A 162 12.51 9.92 6.31
C LYS A 162 11.79 11.26 6.38
N GLY A 163 12.29 12.29 5.69
CA GLY A 163 11.73 13.64 5.72
C GLY A 163 10.48 13.77 4.86
N ARG A 164 10.58 13.41 3.60
CA ARG A 164 9.47 13.42 2.62
C ARG A 164 8.33 12.50 3.04
N SER A 165 8.68 11.30 3.48
CA SER A 165 7.69 10.30 3.88
C SER A 165 6.90 10.67 5.14
N ARG A 166 7.46 11.48 6.10
CA ARG A 166 6.70 11.97 7.25
C ARG A 166 5.59 12.94 6.84
N LYS A 167 5.87 13.79 5.87
CA LYS A 167 4.88 14.76 5.34
C LYS A 167 3.72 14.06 4.63
N LEU A 168 3.99 12.92 3.98
CA LEU A 168 2.99 12.13 3.26
C LEU A 168 2.23 11.12 4.15
N GLY A 169 2.52 11.08 5.46
CA GLY A 169 1.75 10.27 6.43
C GLY A 169 2.00 8.76 6.39
N GLY A 170 2.91 8.27 5.56
CA GLY A 170 3.17 6.83 5.41
C GLY A 170 3.61 6.16 6.71
N THR A 171 3.20 4.92 6.96
CA THR A 171 3.54 4.13 8.15
C THR A 171 4.90 3.44 8.04
N GLY A 172 5.34 3.14 6.83
CA GLY A 172 6.50 2.29 6.55
C GLY A 172 6.20 0.80 6.70
N LEU A 173 4.93 0.42 6.81
CA LEU A 173 4.47 -0.96 6.92
C LEU A 173 3.82 -1.49 5.64
N GLY A 174 3.38 -0.63 4.73
CA GLY A 174 2.61 -1.03 3.56
C GLY A 174 3.30 -2.09 2.70
N LEU A 175 4.59 -1.90 2.34
CA LEU A 175 5.32 -2.89 1.55
C LEU A 175 5.67 -4.17 2.35
N ALA A 176 5.83 -4.09 3.66
CA ALA A 176 5.96 -5.28 4.52
C ALA A 176 4.65 -6.10 4.53
N ILE A 177 3.49 -5.43 4.55
CA ILE A 177 2.18 -6.08 4.40
C ILE A 177 2.08 -6.77 3.04
N VAL A 178 2.47 -6.07 1.96
CA VAL A 178 2.50 -6.66 0.61
C VAL A 178 3.32 -7.95 0.59
N LYS A 179 4.55 -7.92 1.11
CA LYS A 179 5.43 -9.09 1.16
C LYS A 179 4.79 -10.25 1.94
N ASN A 180 4.28 -9.98 3.14
CA ASN A 180 3.69 -11.01 3.99
C ASN A 180 2.40 -11.58 3.36
N ALA A 181 1.57 -10.75 2.74
CA ALA A 181 0.37 -11.20 2.05
C ALA A 181 0.69 -12.07 0.83
N VAL A 182 1.73 -11.72 0.05
CA VAL A 182 2.23 -12.55 -1.06
C VAL A 182 2.77 -13.87 -0.55
N LEU A 183 3.60 -13.87 0.51
CA LEU A 183 4.12 -15.10 1.12
C LEU A 183 2.99 -15.97 1.70
N PHE A 184 1.99 -15.36 2.34
CA PHE A 184 0.80 -16.07 2.83
C PHE A 184 0.08 -16.82 1.70
N HIS A 185 0.05 -16.28 0.47
CA HIS A 185 -0.53 -16.92 -0.72
C HIS A 185 0.48 -17.79 -1.50
N GLY A 186 1.54 -18.28 -0.84
CA GLY A 186 2.53 -19.18 -1.41
C GLY A 186 3.41 -18.55 -2.50
N GLY A 187 3.34 -17.23 -2.66
CA GLY A 187 4.07 -16.51 -3.70
C GLY A 187 5.42 -15.96 -3.27
N THR A 188 6.05 -15.27 -4.18
CA THR A 188 7.31 -14.52 -3.98
C THR A 188 7.17 -13.11 -4.51
N ILE A 189 7.94 -12.16 -3.98
CA ILE A 189 7.95 -10.77 -4.45
C ILE A 189 9.36 -10.19 -4.42
N PHE A 190 9.67 -9.39 -5.42
CA PHE A 190 10.86 -8.53 -5.45
C PHE A 190 10.55 -7.20 -6.15
N ALA A 191 11.43 -6.22 -5.95
CA ALA A 191 11.36 -4.91 -6.58
C ALA A 191 12.59 -4.67 -7.45
N LYS A 192 12.42 -3.96 -8.56
CA LYS A 192 13.49 -3.50 -9.44
C LYS A 192 13.13 -2.15 -10.04
N ASN A 193 14.13 -1.38 -10.42
CA ASN A 193 13.92 -0.18 -11.25
C ASN A 193 13.71 -0.59 -12.72
N ASN A 194 12.83 0.14 -13.41
CA ASN A 194 12.67 0.00 -14.85
C ASN A 194 13.80 0.74 -15.57
N PRO A 195 14.31 0.20 -16.72
CA PRO A 195 15.38 0.85 -17.48
C PRO A 195 15.03 2.26 -17.97
N HIS A 196 13.76 2.55 -18.16
CA HIS A 196 13.25 3.85 -18.65
C HIS A 196 12.67 4.74 -17.54
N GLY A 197 12.97 4.43 -16.28
CA GLY A 197 12.48 5.12 -15.09
C GLY A 197 11.28 4.45 -14.44
N GLY A 198 11.14 4.65 -13.13
CA GLY A 198 10.09 4.07 -12.31
C GLY A 198 10.49 2.80 -11.59
N LEU A 199 9.58 2.34 -10.73
CA LEU A 199 9.74 1.16 -9.91
C LEU A 199 8.79 0.06 -10.39
N GLU A 200 9.25 -1.19 -10.39
CA GLU A 200 8.44 -2.36 -10.71
C GLU A 200 8.51 -3.38 -9.59
N PHE A 201 7.35 -3.79 -9.11
CA PHE A 201 7.17 -4.92 -8.22
C PHE A 201 6.74 -6.12 -9.03
N VAL A 202 7.50 -7.21 -8.94
CA VAL A 202 7.19 -8.49 -9.60
C VAL A 202 6.87 -9.50 -8.52
N PHE A 203 5.71 -10.15 -8.63
CA PHE A 203 5.27 -11.11 -7.62
C PHE A 203 4.42 -12.22 -8.20
N THR A 204 4.29 -13.30 -7.44
CA THR A 204 3.43 -14.44 -7.79
C THR A 204 2.36 -14.63 -6.73
N LEU A 205 1.21 -15.14 -7.15
CA LEU A 205 0.16 -15.63 -6.25
C LEU A 205 -0.23 -17.04 -6.70
N GLN A 206 -0.36 -17.95 -5.75
CA GLN A 206 -0.82 -19.30 -6.03
C GLN A 206 -2.28 -19.28 -6.47
N LYS A 207 -2.63 -20.05 -7.53
CA LYS A 207 -3.99 -20.11 -8.07
C LYS A 207 -4.97 -20.74 -7.10
N ASN A 208 -4.57 -21.87 -6.51
CA ASN A 208 -5.35 -22.64 -5.55
C ASN A 208 -4.53 -22.74 -4.27
N LYS A 209 -4.98 -22.14 -3.20
CA LYS A 209 -4.33 -22.28 -1.92
C LYS A 209 -4.78 -23.59 -1.29
N GLU A 210 -3.89 -24.58 -1.27
CA GLU A 210 -4.09 -25.79 -0.48
C GLU A 210 -4.11 -25.43 1.00
N ASN A 211 -5.14 -25.89 1.73
CA ASN A 211 -5.30 -25.69 3.17
C ASN A 211 -4.22 -26.39 3.98
#